data_96a44c04e98f2cb3c8ed36ab90f258a3
#
_entry.id   96a44c04e98f2cb3c8ed36ab90f258a3
#
_cell.length_a   1.000
_cell.length_b   1.000
_cell.length_c   1.000
_cell.angle_alpha   90.00
_cell.angle_beta   90.00
_cell.angle_gamma   90.00
#
_symmetry.space_group_name_H-M   'P 1'
#
loop_
_entity.id
_entity.type
_entity.pdbx_description
1 polymer ?
#
loop_
_entity_poly.entity_id
_entity_poly.type
_entity_poly.pdbx_seq_one_letter_code
_entity_poly.pdbx_strand_id
1 'polypeptide(L)'
;GLARPGVREARRWRKAGLKALEQEARRQVLDDGVYFEPSTAYHRLAMELFLVPWLLARQTKREMSPEYRQRFERMLEVVLHLTRPDGCVPQVGDGDDGRLLILSGYPDWTRADYRYLLALGATLFGRGDFKAAAEECSEDVYWLLGRAGVEAFDQVAAPESPAGSRAFEKGGLYVIRGGNGYALVRAGTTPHHAPAAHAHNDALAVELWLDRKPVFVDRGTLCYASDVVERNRWRSTAAHNTVMVDGREQNRLSDSEPFKMTQEAQVRVVSWSQNEGGALLAAETWPHEKNQLVRHRRSVRYDAAARRFEVEDRLEGSGEHVAEWRWHAVPGCPVELLENQARVGEALMSWSADAPVEMRVEPARHARGYGDAVEANVLVGHVRWQGSVEMKTLVEVRGRASLIPSAGSHMVIARGG
;
A
#
# COMPACT_ATOMS: atom_id res chain seq x y z
N GLY A 1 22.95 -14.58 -23.72
CA GLY A 1 23.79 -15.76 -23.44
C GLY A 1 22.99 -17.04 -23.32
N LEU A 2 21.94 -17.11 -22.50
CA LEU A 2 21.11 -18.31 -22.34
C LEU A 2 20.24 -18.55 -23.57
N ALA A 3 19.59 -17.51 -24.09
CA ALA A 3 18.68 -17.60 -25.24
C ALA A 3 19.39 -17.87 -26.60
N ARG A 4 20.72 -17.64 -26.70
CA ARG A 4 21.50 -17.85 -27.91
C ARG A 4 22.86 -18.49 -27.58
N PRO A 5 22.90 -19.77 -27.22
CA PRO A 5 24.13 -20.43 -26.76
C PRO A 5 25.22 -20.60 -27.84
N GLY A 6 24.85 -20.59 -29.13
CA GLY A 6 25.78 -20.74 -30.27
C GLY A 6 26.53 -19.46 -30.65
N VAL A 7 26.20 -18.28 -30.09
CA VAL A 7 26.98 -17.06 -30.32
C VAL A 7 28.32 -17.14 -29.59
N ARG A 8 29.42 -16.71 -30.24
CA ARG A 8 30.78 -16.81 -29.67
C ARG A 8 30.88 -16.15 -28.27
N GLU A 9 30.25 -15.03 -28.08
CA GLU A 9 30.27 -14.27 -26.84
C GLU A 9 29.23 -14.74 -25.79
N ALA A 10 28.37 -15.69 -26.16
CA ALA A 10 27.25 -16.14 -25.32
C ALA A 10 27.70 -16.63 -23.94
N ARG A 11 28.87 -17.32 -23.86
CA ARG A 11 29.43 -17.79 -22.59
C ARG A 11 29.83 -16.61 -21.68
N ARG A 12 30.45 -15.58 -22.25
CA ARG A 12 30.84 -14.35 -21.50
C ARG A 12 29.64 -13.59 -21.01
N TRP A 13 28.64 -13.33 -21.88
CA TRP A 13 27.41 -12.63 -21.52
C TRP A 13 26.64 -13.36 -20.43
N ARG A 14 26.51 -14.66 -20.55
CA ARG A 14 25.82 -15.49 -19.55
C ARG A 14 26.50 -15.40 -18.19
N LYS A 15 27.84 -15.57 -18.14
CA LYS A 15 28.59 -15.49 -16.88
C LYS A 15 28.49 -14.12 -16.24
N ALA A 16 28.60 -13.05 -17.03
CA ALA A 16 28.48 -11.69 -16.55
C ALA A 16 27.06 -11.39 -16.06
N GLY A 17 26.04 -11.76 -16.84
CA GLY A 17 24.63 -11.51 -16.51
C GLY A 17 24.16 -12.25 -15.25
N LEU A 18 24.47 -13.54 -15.10
CA LEU A 18 24.13 -14.28 -13.88
C LEU A 18 24.84 -13.71 -12.65
N LYS A 19 26.12 -13.33 -12.79
CA LYS A 19 26.84 -12.68 -11.69
C LYS A 19 26.21 -11.33 -11.32
N ALA A 20 25.83 -10.53 -12.32
CA ALA A 20 25.18 -9.24 -12.08
C ALA A 20 23.83 -9.42 -11.36
N LEU A 21 22.99 -10.38 -11.79
CA LEU A 21 21.71 -10.68 -11.13
C LEU A 21 21.89 -11.08 -9.65
N GLU A 22 22.89 -11.91 -9.34
CA GLU A 22 23.22 -12.27 -7.96
C GLU A 22 23.60 -11.04 -7.12
N GLN A 23 24.40 -10.14 -7.69
CA GLN A 23 24.84 -8.92 -7.02
C GLN A 23 23.68 -7.94 -6.83
N GLU A 24 22.84 -7.74 -7.86
CA GLU A 24 21.72 -6.82 -7.81
C GLU A 24 20.60 -7.33 -6.90
N ALA A 25 20.35 -8.63 -6.83
CA ALA A 25 19.41 -9.18 -5.86
C ALA A 25 19.85 -8.88 -4.41
N ARG A 26 21.14 -8.95 -4.09
CA ARG A 26 21.66 -8.57 -2.77
C ARG A 26 21.53 -7.08 -2.48
N ARG A 27 21.72 -6.25 -3.50
CA ARG A 27 21.73 -4.80 -3.37
C ARG A 27 20.33 -4.21 -3.32
N GLN A 28 19.43 -4.71 -4.18
CA GLN A 28 18.14 -4.10 -4.44
C GLN A 28 17.00 -4.72 -3.62
N VAL A 29 17.17 -5.94 -3.12
CA VAL A 29 16.19 -6.61 -2.27
C VAL A 29 16.64 -6.50 -0.82
N LEU A 30 15.90 -5.78 -0.01
CA LEU A 30 16.16 -5.60 1.41
C LEU A 30 16.00 -6.93 2.16
N ASP A 31 16.49 -7.01 3.39
CA ASP A 31 16.48 -8.27 4.15
C ASP A 31 15.08 -8.77 4.50
N ASP A 32 14.09 -7.90 4.50
CA ASP A 32 12.67 -8.23 4.67
C ASP A 32 11.93 -8.51 3.35
N GLY A 33 12.62 -8.49 2.22
CA GLY A 33 12.08 -8.79 0.90
C GLY A 33 11.57 -7.59 0.11
N VAL A 34 11.46 -6.42 0.71
CA VAL A 34 11.00 -5.22 0.00
C VAL A 34 12.06 -4.77 -1.01
N TYR A 35 11.63 -4.37 -2.19
CA TYR A 35 12.50 -3.74 -3.18
C TYR A 35 12.97 -2.37 -2.66
N PHE A 36 14.24 -2.04 -2.86
CA PHE A 36 14.87 -0.87 -2.23
C PHE A 36 14.29 0.48 -2.67
N GLU A 37 13.66 0.57 -3.86
CA GLU A 37 12.89 1.75 -4.25
C GLU A 37 11.49 1.65 -3.64
N PRO A 38 10.98 2.74 -3.06
CA PRO A 38 9.69 2.72 -2.38
C PRO A 38 8.52 2.81 -3.37
N SER A 39 8.37 1.78 -4.20
CA SER A 39 7.29 1.63 -5.17
C SER A 39 6.87 0.18 -5.32
N THR A 40 5.58 -0.07 -5.17
CA THR A 40 5.01 -1.41 -5.37
C THR A 40 5.00 -1.83 -6.83
N ALA A 41 4.85 -0.90 -7.76
CA ALA A 41 4.92 -1.17 -9.20
C ALA A 41 6.34 -1.59 -9.62
N TYR A 42 7.36 -0.90 -9.12
CA TYR A 42 8.76 -1.26 -9.41
C TYR A 42 9.22 -2.49 -8.63
N HIS A 43 8.62 -2.79 -7.47
CA HIS A 43 8.80 -4.08 -6.79
C HIS A 43 8.37 -5.24 -7.70
N ARG A 44 7.17 -5.16 -8.31
CA ARG A 44 6.69 -6.14 -9.29
C ARG A 44 7.61 -6.27 -10.49
N LEU A 45 7.98 -5.14 -11.12
CA LEU A 45 8.87 -5.15 -12.30
C LEU A 45 10.22 -5.79 -11.98
N ALA A 46 10.81 -5.46 -10.81
CA ALA A 46 12.06 -6.07 -10.36
C ALA A 46 11.91 -7.59 -10.16
N MET A 47 10.79 -8.04 -9.60
CA MET A 47 10.50 -9.48 -9.48
C MET A 47 10.48 -10.17 -10.85
N GLU A 48 9.82 -9.59 -11.85
CA GLU A 48 9.81 -10.15 -13.21
C GLU A 48 11.20 -10.18 -13.83
N LEU A 49 11.99 -9.12 -13.61
CA LEU A 49 13.39 -9.03 -14.07
C LEU A 49 14.32 -10.06 -13.40
N PHE A 50 14.04 -10.45 -12.16
CA PHE A 50 14.77 -11.51 -11.48
C PHE A 50 14.25 -12.91 -11.87
N LEU A 51 12.94 -13.07 -12.01
CA LEU A 51 12.29 -14.35 -12.29
C LEU A 51 12.68 -14.91 -13.66
N VAL A 52 12.51 -14.13 -14.73
CA VAL A 52 12.67 -14.61 -16.10
C VAL A 52 14.08 -15.17 -16.38
N PRO A 53 15.18 -14.48 -16.02
CA PRO A 53 16.52 -15.03 -16.18
C PRO A 53 16.78 -16.26 -15.30
N TRP A 54 16.19 -16.33 -14.11
CA TRP A 54 16.29 -17.51 -13.25
C TRP A 54 15.63 -18.72 -13.90
N LEU A 55 14.41 -18.60 -14.43
CA LEU A 55 13.73 -19.68 -15.13
C LEU A 55 14.51 -20.14 -16.36
N LEU A 56 15.08 -19.22 -17.15
CA LEU A 56 15.95 -19.55 -18.26
C LEU A 56 17.24 -20.27 -17.81
N ALA A 57 17.79 -19.91 -16.68
CA ALA A 57 18.94 -20.62 -16.12
C ALA A 57 18.59 -22.04 -15.74
N ARG A 58 17.46 -22.27 -15.07
CA ARG A 58 16.95 -23.62 -14.73
C ARG A 58 16.75 -24.51 -15.96
N GLN A 59 16.17 -23.98 -17.03
CA GLN A 59 16.00 -24.72 -18.29
C GLN A 59 17.33 -25.20 -18.89
N THR A 60 18.42 -24.47 -18.63
CA THR A 60 19.77 -24.84 -19.07
C THR A 60 20.57 -25.59 -17.99
N LYS A 61 19.89 -26.19 -16.99
CA LYS A 61 20.48 -26.93 -15.86
C LYS A 61 21.47 -26.11 -15.06
N ARG A 62 21.17 -24.83 -14.86
CA ARG A 62 21.91 -23.91 -14.01
C ARG A 62 21.01 -23.35 -12.95
N GLU A 63 21.50 -23.31 -11.73
CA GLU A 63 20.74 -22.79 -10.60
C GLU A 63 21.35 -21.45 -10.16
N MET A 64 20.48 -20.56 -9.72
CA MET A 64 20.88 -19.40 -8.94
C MET A 64 21.20 -19.82 -7.50
N SER A 65 21.99 -19.01 -6.79
CA SER A 65 22.36 -19.32 -5.41
C SER A 65 21.14 -19.51 -4.51
N PRO A 66 21.27 -20.27 -3.41
CA PRO A 66 20.20 -20.35 -2.41
C PRO A 66 19.79 -18.97 -1.87
N GLU A 67 20.75 -18.05 -1.70
CA GLU A 67 20.49 -16.69 -1.26
C GLU A 67 19.62 -15.91 -2.26
N TYR A 68 19.90 -16.02 -3.56
CA TYR A 68 19.09 -15.38 -4.60
C TYR A 68 17.64 -15.88 -4.54
N ARG A 69 17.45 -17.19 -4.47
CA ARG A 69 16.11 -17.80 -4.39
C ARG A 69 15.37 -17.37 -3.13
N GLN A 70 16.05 -17.34 -1.99
CA GLN A 70 15.46 -16.89 -0.72
C GLN A 70 15.07 -15.42 -0.77
N ARG A 71 15.88 -14.54 -1.38
CA ARG A 71 15.52 -13.13 -1.54
C ARG A 71 14.30 -12.98 -2.45
N PHE A 72 14.23 -13.74 -3.54
CA PHE A 72 13.07 -13.74 -4.41
C PHE A 72 11.80 -14.26 -3.68
N GLU A 73 11.92 -15.32 -2.89
CA GLU A 73 10.81 -15.82 -2.06
C GLU A 73 10.32 -14.76 -1.07
N ARG A 74 11.21 -14.01 -0.42
CA ARG A 74 10.82 -12.89 0.44
C ARG A 74 10.12 -11.75 -0.33
N MET A 75 10.49 -11.49 -1.57
CA MET A 75 9.73 -10.53 -2.40
C MET A 75 8.29 -11.00 -2.62
N LEU A 76 8.07 -12.31 -2.81
CA LEU A 76 6.72 -12.89 -2.89
C LEU A 76 5.95 -12.74 -1.56
N GLU A 77 6.62 -12.86 -0.40
CA GLU A 77 5.99 -12.60 0.90
C GLU A 77 5.52 -11.14 1.02
N VAL A 78 6.24 -10.18 0.46
CA VAL A 78 5.79 -8.80 0.39
C VAL A 78 4.49 -8.71 -0.43
N VAL A 79 4.43 -9.30 -1.61
CA VAL A 79 3.22 -9.34 -2.44
C VAL A 79 2.06 -10.00 -1.69
N LEU A 80 2.29 -11.16 -1.05
CA LEU A 80 1.30 -11.88 -0.26
C LEU A 80 0.63 -10.97 0.77
N HIS A 81 1.43 -10.28 1.58
CA HIS A 81 0.91 -9.45 2.67
C HIS A 81 0.32 -8.12 2.17
N LEU A 82 0.84 -7.55 1.08
CA LEU A 82 0.28 -6.35 0.48
C LEU A 82 -1.02 -6.61 -0.28
N THR A 83 -1.26 -7.83 -0.80
CA THR A 83 -2.50 -8.16 -1.51
C THR A 83 -3.71 -7.86 -0.64
N ARG A 84 -4.52 -6.91 -1.06
CA ARG A 84 -5.73 -6.42 -0.39
C ARG A 84 -6.89 -7.44 -0.52
N PRO A 85 -8.01 -7.20 0.17
CA PRO A 85 -9.20 -8.06 0.06
C PRO A 85 -9.81 -8.17 -1.36
N ASP A 86 -9.49 -7.25 -2.27
CA ASP A 86 -9.91 -7.27 -3.68
C ASP A 86 -8.93 -8.02 -4.60
N GLY A 87 -7.86 -8.59 -4.05
CA GLY A 87 -6.82 -9.27 -4.82
C GLY A 87 -5.74 -8.36 -5.42
N CYS A 88 -5.89 -7.05 -5.30
CA CYS A 88 -4.93 -6.07 -5.80
C CYS A 88 -3.89 -5.69 -4.75
N VAL A 89 -2.74 -5.20 -5.20
CA VAL A 89 -1.71 -4.59 -4.35
C VAL A 89 -1.92 -3.07 -4.31
N PRO A 90 -1.84 -2.41 -3.14
CA PRO A 90 -1.94 -0.96 -3.04
C PRO A 90 -0.80 -0.28 -3.78
N GLN A 91 -1.06 0.88 -4.34
CA GLN A 91 -0.03 1.68 -4.96
C GLN A 91 0.70 2.49 -3.89
N VAL A 92 1.98 2.20 -3.71
CA VAL A 92 2.93 2.98 -2.91
C VAL A 92 3.94 3.57 -3.86
N GLY A 93 4.22 4.87 -3.75
CA GLY A 93 5.12 5.56 -4.65
C GLY A 93 4.62 5.58 -6.11
N ASP A 94 5.54 5.77 -7.03
CA ASP A 94 5.23 5.84 -8.46
C ASP A 94 4.77 4.50 -9.07
N GLY A 95 3.91 4.58 -10.09
CA GLY A 95 3.53 3.46 -10.93
C GLY A 95 3.27 3.89 -12.36
N ASP A 96 3.91 3.22 -13.33
CA ASP A 96 3.73 3.44 -14.76
C ASP A 96 3.07 2.23 -15.45
N ASP A 97 2.56 1.29 -14.66
CA ASP A 97 1.93 0.04 -15.08
C ASP A 97 2.83 -0.89 -15.91
N GLY A 98 4.14 -0.59 -15.95
CA GLY A 98 5.12 -1.36 -16.69
C GLY A 98 5.23 -2.81 -16.23
N ARG A 99 5.17 -3.76 -17.19
CA ARG A 99 5.44 -5.18 -17.01
C ARG A 99 6.50 -5.65 -18.01
N LEU A 100 7.33 -6.60 -17.59
CA LEU A 100 8.31 -7.23 -18.50
C LEU A 100 7.62 -8.14 -19.50
N LEU A 101 6.65 -8.93 -19.03
CA LEU A 101 5.88 -9.85 -19.86
C LEU A 101 4.39 -9.74 -19.49
N ILE A 102 3.51 -9.66 -20.49
CA ILE A 102 2.08 -9.79 -20.34
C ILE A 102 1.69 -11.07 -21.09
N LEU A 103 1.55 -12.18 -20.35
CA LEU A 103 1.32 -13.51 -20.90
C LEU A 103 -0.14 -13.96 -20.79
N SER A 104 -0.90 -13.33 -19.92
CA SER A 104 -2.29 -13.70 -19.63
C SER A 104 -3.14 -12.49 -19.25
N GLY A 105 -4.46 -12.68 -19.15
CA GLY A 105 -5.40 -11.66 -18.70
C GLY A 105 -5.62 -10.51 -19.69
N TYR A 106 -5.28 -10.69 -20.94
CA TYR A 106 -5.47 -9.71 -22.01
C TYR A 106 -6.83 -9.92 -22.69
N PRO A 107 -7.74 -8.92 -22.76
CA PRO A 107 -7.66 -7.50 -22.46
C PRO A 107 -8.06 -7.10 -21.02
N ASP A 108 -8.55 -8.02 -20.21
CA ASP A 108 -9.18 -7.73 -18.89
C ASP A 108 -8.15 -7.64 -17.76
N TRP A 109 -6.90 -7.37 -18.09
CA TRP A 109 -5.83 -7.31 -17.12
C TRP A 109 -5.98 -6.14 -16.13
N THR A 110 -6.06 -6.48 -14.84
CA THR A 110 -6.03 -5.51 -13.75
C THR A 110 -4.58 -5.20 -13.36
N ARG A 111 -4.16 -3.97 -13.57
CA ARG A 111 -2.76 -3.51 -13.42
C ARG A 111 -2.17 -3.71 -12.02
N ALA A 112 -3.02 -3.62 -10.99
CA ALA A 112 -2.65 -3.80 -9.60
C ALA A 112 -2.76 -5.26 -9.12
N ASP A 113 -3.21 -6.21 -9.95
CA ASP A 113 -3.29 -7.63 -9.60
C ASP A 113 -1.92 -8.30 -9.82
N TYR A 114 -1.27 -8.70 -8.72
CA TYR A 114 0.02 -9.38 -8.73
C TYR A 114 -0.09 -10.86 -8.35
N ARG A 115 -1.32 -11.42 -8.27
CA ARG A 115 -1.58 -12.80 -7.86
C ARG A 115 -0.94 -13.84 -8.78
N TYR A 116 -0.71 -13.49 -10.06
CA TYR A 116 0.06 -14.36 -10.97
C TYR A 116 1.48 -14.67 -10.46
N LEU A 117 2.13 -13.72 -9.76
CA LEU A 117 3.43 -13.95 -9.12
C LEU A 117 3.30 -14.91 -7.94
N LEU A 118 2.21 -14.82 -7.17
CA LEU A 118 1.94 -15.75 -6.08
C LEU A 118 1.66 -17.16 -6.60
N ALA A 119 0.94 -17.30 -7.72
CA ALA A 119 0.74 -18.60 -8.37
C ALA A 119 2.07 -19.22 -8.82
N LEU A 120 2.94 -18.44 -9.45
CA LEU A 120 4.31 -18.85 -9.79
C LEU A 120 5.11 -19.21 -8.54
N GLY A 121 5.01 -18.42 -7.48
CA GLY A 121 5.66 -18.66 -6.20
C GLY A 121 5.19 -19.95 -5.52
N ALA A 122 3.89 -20.22 -5.52
CA ALA A 122 3.33 -21.47 -5.01
C ALA A 122 3.94 -22.68 -5.73
N THR A 123 4.03 -22.62 -7.05
CA THR A 123 4.63 -23.67 -7.87
C THR A 123 6.14 -23.84 -7.62
N LEU A 124 6.87 -22.75 -7.54
CA LEU A 124 8.35 -22.77 -7.46
C LEU A 124 8.87 -23.17 -6.08
N PHE A 125 8.13 -22.84 -5.02
CA PHE A 125 8.54 -23.02 -3.62
C PHE A 125 7.67 -24.02 -2.85
N GLY A 126 6.59 -24.53 -3.44
CA GLY A 126 5.65 -25.43 -2.76
C GLY A 126 4.89 -24.74 -1.61
N ARG A 127 4.67 -23.42 -1.73
CA ARG A 127 4.08 -22.58 -0.67
C ARG A 127 2.56 -22.54 -0.78
N GLY A 128 1.89 -23.13 0.23
CA GLY A 128 0.42 -23.17 0.29
C GLY A 128 -0.23 -21.83 0.55
N ASP A 129 0.40 -20.94 1.32
CA ASP A 129 -0.06 -19.58 1.57
C ASP A 129 -0.04 -18.72 0.31
N PHE A 130 0.98 -18.88 -0.56
CA PHE A 130 0.99 -18.24 -1.87
C PHE A 130 -0.15 -18.77 -2.77
N LYS A 131 -0.40 -20.10 -2.75
CA LYS A 131 -1.54 -20.70 -3.48
C LYS A 131 -2.87 -20.15 -3.01
N ALA A 132 -3.07 -20.07 -1.70
CA ALA A 132 -4.31 -19.55 -1.12
C ALA A 132 -4.56 -18.08 -1.51
N ALA A 133 -3.52 -17.25 -1.55
CA ALA A 133 -3.63 -15.84 -1.93
C ALA A 133 -3.71 -15.65 -3.46
N ALA A 134 -3.17 -16.57 -4.25
CA ALA A 134 -3.34 -16.57 -5.71
C ALA A 134 -4.76 -16.90 -6.13
N GLU A 135 -5.52 -17.63 -5.28
CA GLU A 135 -6.87 -18.13 -5.50
C GLU A 135 -6.94 -19.20 -6.60
N GLU A 136 -6.34 -18.95 -7.75
CA GLU A 136 -6.33 -19.85 -8.90
C GLU A 136 -4.95 -19.98 -9.55
N CYS A 137 -4.77 -21.00 -10.39
CA CYS A 137 -3.58 -21.15 -11.19
C CYS A 137 -3.60 -20.17 -12.36
N SER A 138 -2.74 -19.15 -12.30
CA SER A 138 -2.59 -18.20 -13.40
C SER A 138 -2.08 -18.88 -14.69
N GLU A 139 -2.54 -18.44 -15.86
CA GLU A 139 -1.98 -18.86 -17.15
C GLU A 139 -0.48 -18.61 -17.28
N ASP A 140 0.05 -17.62 -16.54
CA ASP A 140 1.49 -17.34 -16.48
C ASP A 140 2.29 -18.57 -15.98
N VAL A 141 1.70 -19.40 -15.11
CA VAL A 141 2.29 -20.68 -14.66
C VAL A 141 2.46 -21.62 -15.84
N TYR A 142 1.44 -21.75 -16.68
CA TYR A 142 1.51 -22.60 -17.88
C TYR A 142 2.54 -22.08 -18.88
N TRP A 143 2.54 -20.78 -19.17
CA TRP A 143 3.46 -20.20 -20.15
C TRP A 143 4.92 -20.24 -19.71
N LEU A 144 5.20 -20.08 -18.43
CA LEU A 144 6.57 -20.01 -17.90
C LEU A 144 7.11 -21.37 -17.40
N LEU A 145 6.23 -22.25 -16.91
CA LEU A 145 6.62 -23.52 -16.26
C LEU A 145 6.06 -24.75 -16.98
N GLY A 146 5.20 -24.55 -17.97
CA GLY A 146 4.57 -25.62 -18.75
C GLY A 146 3.53 -26.41 -17.94
N ARG A 147 3.07 -27.52 -18.51
CA ARG A 147 2.09 -28.42 -17.89
C ARG A 147 2.54 -28.93 -16.52
N ALA A 148 3.79 -29.28 -16.38
CA ALA A 148 4.36 -29.73 -15.09
C ALA A 148 4.26 -28.65 -13.99
N GLY A 149 4.31 -27.38 -14.37
CA GLY A 149 4.09 -26.26 -13.44
C GLY A 149 2.65 -26.21 -12.93
N VAL A 150 1.66 -26.42 -13.80
CA VAL A 150 0.25 -26.47 -13.42
C VAL A 150 -0.02 -27.66 -12.51
N GLU A 151 0.48 -28.86 -12.88
CA GLU A 151 0.36 -30.06 -12.05
C GLU A 151 1.00 -29.86 -10.66
N ALA A 152 2.15 -29.19 -10.60
CA ALA A 152 2.81 -28.87 -9.32
C ALA A 152 1.99 -27.88 -8.49
N PHE A 153 1.39 -26.84 -9.09
CA PHE A 153 0.49 -25.91 -8.41
C PHE A 153 -0.70 -26.65 -7.79
N ASP A 154 -1.33 -27.55 -8.53
CA ASP A 154 -2.50 -28.30 -8.05
C ASP A 154 -2.18 -29.16 -6.82
N GLN A 155 -0.96 -29.72 -6.75
CA GLN A 155 -0.51 -30.55 -5.64
C GLN A 155 -0.15 -29.77 -4.38
N VAL A 156 0.05 -28.45 -4.45
CA VAL A 156 0.33 -27.63 -3.26
C VAL A 156 -0.91 -27.58 -2.36
N ALA A 157 -0.78 -27.99 -1.11
CA ALA A 157 -1.84 -27.84 -0.12
C ALA A 157 -1.95 -26.39 0.35
N ALA A 158 -3.16 -25.81 0.32
CA ALA A 158 -3.39 -24.46 0.82
C ALA A 158 -3.76 -24.51 2.32
N PRO A 159 -3.30 -23.53 3.13
CA PRO A 159 -3.70 -23.41 4.53
C PRO A 159 -5.15 -22.90 4.63
N GLU A 160 -5.80 -23.17 5.76
CA GLU A 160 -7.15 -22.67 6.04
C GLU A 160 -7.18 -21.16 6.41
N SER A 161 -6.07 -20.65 6.94
CA SER A 161 -5.99 -19.27 7.45
C SER A 161 -5.30 -18.33 6.47
N PRO A 162 -5.87 -17.13 6.24
CA PRO A 162 -5.23 -16.10 5.41
C PRO A 162 -3.98 -15.53 6.11
N ALA A 163 -3.14 -14.82 5.32
CA ALA A 163 -2.00 -14.09 5.84
C ALA A 163 -2.41 -13.07 6.91
N GLY A 164 -1.72 -13.06 8.05
CA GLY A 164 -1.95 -12.13 9.15
C GLY A 164 -1.27 -10.77 8.96
N SER A 165 -1.26 -9.96 10.03
CA SER A 165 -0.50 -8.71 10.08
C SER A 165 1.00 -8.94 9.90
N ARG A 166 1.71 -7.98 9.29
CA ARG A 166 3.15 -8.12 9.00
C ARG A 166 3.85 -6.78 9.01
N ALA A 167 5.02 -6.73 9.63
CA ALA A 167 5.95 -5.61 9.55
C ALA A 167 7.07 -5.94 8.55
N PHE A 168 7.29 -5.05 7.58
CA PHE A 168 8.45 -5.01 6.72
C PHE A 168 9.28 -3.78 7.13
N GLU A 169 10.05 -3.95 8.20
CA GLU A 169 10.73 -2.84 8.90
C GLU A 169 11.76 -2.12 8.04
N LYS A 170 12.50 -2.88 7.21
CA LYS A 170 13.52 -2.32 6.32
C LYS A 170 12.92 -1.55 5.16
N GLY A 171 11.78 -2.03 4.65
CA GLY A 171 11.01 -1.36 3.59
C GLY A 171 10.05 -0.30 4.12
N GLY A 172 9.82 -0.24 5.43
CA GLY A 172 8.89 0.71 6.06
C GLY A 172 7.43 0.50 5.68
N LEU A 173 7.01 -0.75 5.45
CA LEU A 173 5.66 -1.14 5.13
C LEU A 173 5.07 -1.98 6.28
N TYR A 174 3.94 -1.56 6.80
CA TYR A 174 3.27 -2.23 7.92
C TYR A 174 1.86 -2.58 7.51
N VAL A 175 1.58 -3.87 7.44
CA VAL A 175 0.25 -4.39 7.10
C VAL A 175 -0.46 -4.82 8.38
N ILE A 176 -1.62 -4.24 8.63
CA ILE A 176 -2.51 -4.60 9.73
C ILE A 176 -3.67 -5.39 9.15
N ARG A 177 -3.88 -6.61 9.64
CA ARG A 177 -4.98 -7.49 9.24
C ARG A 177 -5.63 -8.11 10.47
N GLY A 178 -6.95 -8.23 10.43
CA GLY A 178 -7.72 -8.94 11.43
C GLY A 178 -9.18 -9.02 11.02
N GLY A 179 -9.82 -10.18 11.16
CA GLY A 179 -11.20 -10.35 10.71
C GLY A 179 -11.40 -9.87 9.26
N ASN A 180 -12.20 -8.85 9.07
CA ASN A 180 -12.49 -8.24 7.75
C ASN A 180 -11.78 -6.89 7.54
N GLY A 181 -10.85 -6.51 8.43
CA GLY A 181 -10.10 -5.25 8.33
C GLY A 181 -8.74 -5.45 7.66
N TYR A 182 -8.34 -4.46 6.87
CA TYR A 182 -7.00 -4.35 6.30
C TYR A 182 -6.54 -2.89 6.34
N ALA A 183 -5.31 -2.67 6.76
CA ALA A 183 -4.64 -1.40 6.57
C ALA A 183 -3.20 -1.60 6.10
N LEU A 184 -2.73 -0.68 5.25
CA LEU A 184 -1.32 -0.50 4.94
C LEU A 184 -0.89 0.83 5.53
N VAL A 185 0.18 0.83 6.32
CA VAL A 185 0.80 2.06 6.86
C VAL A 185 2.21 2.19 6.32
N ARG A 186 2.54 3.35 5.82
CA ARG A 186 3.86 3.71 5.33
C ARG A 186 4.67 4.35 6.48
N ALA A 187 5.60 3.62 7.08
CA ALA A 187 6.41 4.11 8.20
C ALA A 187 7.89 3.77 8.01
N GLY A 188 8.52 4.41 7.02
CA GLY A 188 9.94 4.22 6.72
C GLY A 188 10.50 5.32 5.83
N THR A 189 11.81 5.38 5.76
CA THR A 189 12.55 6.26 4.84
C THR A 189 13.08 5.45 3.65
N THR A 190 13.35 6.11 2.54
CA THR A 190 14.09 5.49 1.44
C THR A 190 15.49 5.14 1.91
N PRO A 191 16.00 3.90 1.68
CA PRO A 191 17.38 3.56 2.04
C PRO A 191 18.39 4.49 1.37
N HIS A 192 19.45 4.89 2.08
CA HIS A 192 20.45 5.84 1.57
C HIS A 192 21.14 5.43 0.26
N HIS A 193 21.21 4.12 -0.01
CA HIS A 193 21.80 3.59 -1.25
C HIS A 193 20.79 3.42 -2.39
N ALA A 194 19.51 3.72 -2.13
CA ALA A 194 18.44 3.62 -3.11
C ALA A 194 18.08 5.02 -3.67
N PRO A 195 17.73 5.10 -4.96
CA PRO A 195 17.22 6.35 -5.51
C PRO A 195 15.84 6.67 -4.94
N ALA A 196 15.62 7.94 -4.59
CA ALA A 196 14.30 8.43 -4.20
C ALA A 196 13.46 8.87 -5.42
N ALA A 197 13.82 8.38 -6.60
CA ALA A 197 13.24 8.78 -7.87
C ALA A 197 11.72 8.51 -7.95
N HIS A 198 11.32 7.40 -7.35
CA HIS A 198 9.94 6.91 -7.33
C HIS A 198 9.25 7.06 -5.97
N ALA A 199 9.88 7.77 -5.02
CA ALA A 199 9.31 8.03 -3.71
C ALA A 199 8.27 9.16 -3.76
N HIS A 200 7.31 9.08 -2.83
CA HIS A 200 6.32 10.11 -2.55
C HIS A 200 6.51 10.68 -1.14
N ASN A 201 5.84 11.79 -0.84
CA ASN A 201 5.74 12.38 0.49
C ASN A 201 4.63 11.72 1.31
N ASP A 202 4.77 10.42 1.52
CA ASP A 202 3.79 9.50 2.08
C ASP A 202 4.13 9.00 3.50
N ALA A 203 5.04 9.69 4.21
CA ALA A 203 5.39 9.29 5.55
C ALA A 203 4.16 9.32 6.47
N LEU A 204 3.93 8.21 7.19
CA LEU A 204 2.78 7.92 8.02
C LEU A 204 1.43 7.91 7.28
N ALA A 205 1.44 7.82 5.95
CA ALA A 205 0.20 7.61 5.19
C ALA A 205 -0.41 6.24 5.49
N VAL A 206 -1.73 6.17 5.44
CA VAL A 206 -2.50 4.95 5.72
C VAL A 206 -3.55 4.70 4.64
N GLU A 207 -3.69 3.45 4.22
CA GLU A 207 -4.82 2.96 3.44
C GLU A 207 -5.69 2.08 4.33
N LEU A 208 -7.02 2.26 4.33
CA LEU A 208 -7.95 1.56 5.21
C LEU A 208 -9.05 0.84 4.44
N TRP A 209 -9.26 -0.43 4.80
CA TRP A 209 -10.32 -1.28 4.32
C TRP A 209 -11.10 -1.89 5.48
N LEU A 210 -12.43 -1.83 5.42
CA LEU A 210 -13.33 -2.45 6.39
C LEU A 210 -14.35 -3.33 5.67
N ASP A 211 -14.66 -4.47 6.25
CA ASP A 211 -15.58 -5.46 5.67
C ASP A 211 -15.23 -5.80 4.21
N ARG A 212 -13.92 -5.93 3.93
CA ARG A 212 -13.36 -6.22 2.61
C ARG A 212 -13.65 -5.12 1.56
N LYS A 213 -14.08 -3.92 1.99
CA LYS A 213 -14.36 -2.76 1.13
C LYS A 213 -13.36 -1.65 1.40
N PRO A 214 -12.87 -0.95 0.37
CA PRO A 214 -12.02 0.21 0.54
C PRO A 214 -12.80 1.37 1.16
N VAL A 215 -12.17 2.09 2.07
CA VAL A 215 -12.72 3.31 2.67
C VAL A 215 -11.85 4.50 2.29
N PHE A 216 -10.57 4.46 2.67
CA PHE A 216 -9.58 5.47 2.34
C PHE A 216 -8.42 4.80 1.60
N VAL A 217 -8.07 5.34 0.44
CA VAL A 217 -7.07 4.78 -0.48
C VAL A 217 -6.03 5.83 -0.86
N ASP A 218 -4.88 5.39 -1.33
CA ASP A 218 -3.90 6.30 -1.93
C ASP A 218 -4.38 6.79 -3.30
N ARG A 219 -4.01 8.02 -3.67
CA ARG A 219 -4.41 8.59 -4.96
C ARG A 219 -3.70 7.96 -6.17
N GLY A 220 -2.57 7.31 -5.95
CA GLY A 220 -1.76 6.71 -6.99
C GLY A 220 -0.92 7.73 -7.79
N THR A 221 -0.50 7.34 -8.99
CA THR A 221 0.34 8.12 -9.91
C THR A 221 -0.36 8.35 -11.23
N LEU A 222 -0.43 9.60 -11.69
CA LEU A 222 -1.04 9.93 -12.98
C LEU A 222 -0.03 10.04 -14.12
N CYS A 223 1.08 10.73 -13.90
CA CYS A 223 2.07 11.02 -14.95
C CYS A 223 3.48 11.19 -14.39
N TYR A 224 4.46 11.17 -15.27
CA TYR A 224 5.87 11.42 -14.96
C TYR A 224 6.36 12.73 -15.58
N ALA A 225 7.34 12.65 -16.48
CA ALA A 225 8.06 13.80 -17.02
C ALA A 225 7.27 14.63 -18.03
N SER A 226 6.10 14.20 -18.46
CA SER A 226 5.24 14.94 -19.38
C SER A 226 4.73 16.25 -18.78
N ASP A 227 4.52 16.26 -17.45
CA ASP A 227 4.11 17.44 -16.68
C ASP A 227 4.68 17.33 -15.26
N VAL A 228 5.74 18.07 -14.98
CA VAL A 228 6.42 18.02 -13.67
C VAL A 228 5.57 18.63 -12.57
N VAL A 229 4.77 19.65 -12.87
CA VAL A 229 3.89 20.30 -11.88
C VAL A 229 2.77 19.34 -11.48
N GLU A 230 2.13 18.72 -12.47
CA GLU A 230 1.09 17.73 -12.19
C GLU A 230 1.67 16.51 -11.48
N ARG A 231 2.83 16.00 -11.90
CA ARG A 231 3.53 14.93 -11.19
C ARG A 231 3.76 15.29 -9.72
N ASN A 232 4.27 16.49 -9.43
CA ASN A 232 4.52 16.92 -8.06
C ASN A 232 3.25 16.98 -7.21
N ARG A 233 2.08 17.32 -7.81
CA ARG A 233 0.79 17.25 -7.10
C ARG A 233 0.39 15.84 -6.69
N TRP A 234 0.78 14.82 -7.46
CA TRP A 234 0.42 13.43 -7.17
C TRP A 234 1.35 12.76 -6.15
N ARG A 235 2.56 13.24 -5.99
CA ARG A 235 3.52 12.75 -5.00
C ARG A 235 3.73 13.68 -3.80
N SER A 236 2.95 14.76 -3.71
CA SER A 236 2.97 15.72 -2.61
C SER A 236 2.41 15.12 -1.31
N THR A 237 2.74 15.70 -0.16
CA THR A 237 2.16 15.30 1.13
C THR A 237 0.63 15.36 1.12
N ALA A 238 0.06 16.36 0.43
CA ALA A 238 -1.39 16.52 0.30
C ALA A 238 -2.06 15.44 -0.55
N ALA A 239 -1.30 14.62 -1.29
CA ALA A 239 -1.83 13.52 -2.09
C ALA A 239 -2.08 12.23 -1.30
N HIS A 240 -1.68 12.18 -0.04
CA HIS A 240 -1.70 10.96 0.77
C HIS A 240 -2.54 11.12 2.04
N ASN A 241 -2.97 10.00 2.63
CA ASN A 241 -3.75 9.97 3.87
C ASN A 241 -2.83 10.19 5.08
N THR A 242 -2.25 11.37 5.18
CA THR A 242 -1.34 11.81 6.23
C THR A 242 -1.61 13.26 6.65
N VAL A 243 -0.72 13.84 7.44
CA VAL A 243 -0.84 15.21 7.92
C VAL A 243 0.16 16.11 7.19
N MET A 244 -0.34 17.23 6.67
CA MET A 244 0.47 18.32 6.16
C MET A 244 0.51 19.44 7.18
N VAL A 245 1.69 19.98 7.49
CA VAL A 245 1.86 21.07 8.44
C VAL A 245 2.37 22.31 7.74
N ASP A 246 1.73 23.46 8.00
CA ASP A 246 2.06 24.80 7.45
C ASP A 246 2.14 24.84 5.90
N GLY A 247 1.39 23.95 5.23
CA GLY A 247 1.44 23.83 3.78
C GLY A 247 2.80 23.35 3.23
N ARG A 248 3.63 22.70 4.06
CA ARG A 248 4.97 22.27 3.70
C ARG A 248 5.02 20.78 3.35
N GLU A 249 5.83 20.46 2.38
CA GLU A 249 6.13 19.10 1.98
C GLU A 249 7.04 18.41 3.01
N GLN A 250 6.84 17.10 3.21
CA GLN A 250 7.71 16.28 4.05
C GLN A 250 9.14 16.22 3.52
N ASN A 251 9.30 16.18 2.20
CA ASN A 251 10.56 16.28 1.48
C ASN A 251 10.39 17.25 0.32
N ARG A 252 11.40 18.05 0.03
CA ARG A 252 11.31 19.01 -1.08
C ARG A 252 11.26 18.29 -2.43
N LEU A 253 10.34 18.72 -3.26
CA LEU A 253 10.16 18.28 -4.64
C LEU A 253 10.87 19.25 -5.58
N SER A 254 11.47 18.74 -6.66
CA SER A 254 12.10 19.59 -7.67
C SER A 254 11.06 20.03 -8.70
N ASP A 255 11.02 21.32 -9.03
CA ASP A 255 10.12 21.86 -10.05
C ASP A 255 10.64 21.63 -11.48
N SER A 256 11.89 21.22 -11.65
CA SER A 256 12.53 21.00 -12.95
C SER A 256 13.01 19.57 -13.21
N GLU A 257 13.19 18.79 -12.14
CA GLU A 257 13.73 17.42 -12.22
C GLU A 257 12.67 16.42 -11.69
N PRO A 258 11.86 15.81 -12.57
CA PRO A 258 10.70 15.02 -12.18
C PRO A 258 11.03 13.80 -11.30
N PHE A 259 12.23 13.29 -11.38
CA PHE A 259 12.69 12.13 -10.60
C PHE A 259 13.63 12.51 -9.44
N LYS A 260 13.60 13.79 -9.02
CA LYS A 260 14.38 14.26 -7.88
C LYS A 260 13.48 14.65 -6.72
N MET A 261 13.77 14.06 -5.57
CA MET A 261 13.19 14.40 -4.28
C MET A 261 14.29 14.36 -3.23
N THR A 262 14.27 15.31 -2.30
CA THR A 262 15.19 15.26 -1.15
C THR A 262 14.77 14.13 -0.19
N GLN A 263 15.62 13.78 0.75
CA GLN A 263 15.33 12.80 1.81
C GLN A 263 15.50 13.48 3.17
N GLU A 264 14.62 14.42 3.44
CA GLU A 264 14.68 15.29 4.63
C GLU A 264 13.85 14.72 5.77
N ALA A 265 12.70 14.14 5.47
CA ALA A 265 11.84 13.54 6.47
C ALA A 265 12.52 12.35 7.14
N GLN A 266 12.57 12.39 8.46
CA GLN A 266 12.99 11.26 9.29
C GLN A 266 11.75 10.51 9.75
N VAL A 267 11.80 9.18 9.76
CA VAL A 267 10.72 8.33 10.24
C VAL A 267 11.28 7.35 11.27
N ARG A 268 10.60 7.20 12.39
CA ARG A 268 10.94 6.24 13.43
C ARG A 268 9.70 5.47 13.86
N VAL A 269 9.78 4.16 13.82
CA VAL A 269 8.76 3.31 14.45
C VAL A 269 9.01 3.29 15.95
N VAL A 270 7.97 3.62 16.70
CA VAL A 270 8.00 3.66 18.17
C VAL A 270 7.62 2.31 18.75
N SER A 271 6.58 1.69 18.18
CA SER A 271 6.14 0.36 18.58
C SER A 271 5.37 -0.34 17.46
N TRP A 272 5.52 -1.65 17.42
CA TRP A 272 4.70 -2.57 16.63
C TRP A 272 4.31 -3.73 17.51
N SER A 273 3.03 -4.05 17.53
CA SER A 273 2.52 -5.24 18.23
C SER A 273 1.34 -5.84 17.47
N GLN A 274 1.19 -7.14 17.57
CA GLN A 274 0.09 -7.88 16.96
C GLN A 274 -0.35 -9.02 17.88
N ASN A 275 -1.64 -9.32 17.83
CA ASN A 275 -2.26 -10.47 18.49
C ASN A 275 -3.45 -10.97 17.66
N GLU A 276 -4.17 -11.98 18.13
CA GLU A 276 -5.35 -12.53 17.45
C GLU A 276 -6.47 -11.49 17.25
N GLY A 277 -6.56 -10.47 18.12
CA GLY A 277 -7.58 -9.41 18.06
C GLY A 277 -7.24 -8.23 17.16
N GLY A 278 -6.03 -8.18 16.59
CA GLY A 278 -5.60 -7.08 15.72
C GLY A 278 -4.13 -6.71 15.84
N ALA A 279 -3.78 -5.54 15.37
CA ALA A 279 -2.43 -5.00 15.48
C ALA A 279 -2.44 -3.51 15.77
N LEU A 280 -1.33 -3.02 16.33
CA LEU A 280 -1.05 -1.62 16.62
C LEU A 280 0.33 -1.26 16.06
N LEU A 281 0.38 -0.21 15.27
CA LEU A 281 1.60 0.51 14.89
C LEU A 281 1.58 1.89 15.53
N ALA A 282 2.69 2.30 16.13
CA ALA A 282 2.96 3.70 16.44
C ALA A 282 4.29 4.12 15.81
N ALA A 283 4.27 5.21 15.06
CA ALA A 283 5.44 5.75 14.39
C ALA A 283 5.41 7.28 14.42
N GLU A 284 6.54 7.90 14.19
CA GLU A 284 6.68 9.35 14.15
C GLU A 284 7.53 9.81 12.98
N THR A 285 7.24 11.01 12.50
CA THR A 285 8.03 11.69 11.47
C THR A 285 8.31 13.14 11.87
N TRP A 286 9.43 13.66 11.40
CA TRP A 286 9.82 15.07 11.56
C TRP A 286 10.75 15.50 10.42
N PRO A 287 10.73 16.79 10.00
CA PRO A 287 11.67 17.29 9.01
C PRO A 287 13.10 17.34 9.59
N HIS A 288 14.10 17.26 8.73
CA HIS A 288 15.51 17.33 9.16
C HIS A 288 15.97 18.76 9.53
N GLU A 289 15.23 19.78 9.15
CA GLU A 289 15.58 21.19 9.42
C GLU A 289 15.51 21.51 10.90
N LYS A 290 16.63 22.00 11.46
CA LYS A 290 16.82 22.24 12.91
C LYS A 290 15.95 23.35 13.51
N ASN A 291 15.37 24.25 12.70
CA ASN A 291 14.76 25.49 13.18
C ASN A 291 13.23 25.48 13.22
N GLN A 292 12.55 24.43 12.73
CA GLN A 292 11.09 24.31 12.72
C GLN A 292 10.68 22.85 12.87
N LEU A 293 11.01 22.25 14.01
CA LEU A 293 10.69 20.85 14.28
C LEU A 293 9.24 20.74 14.74
N VAL A 294 8.32 20.46 13.82
CA VAL A 294 7.05 19.84 14.18
C VAL A 294 7.24 18.34 14.09
N ARG A 295 7.00 17.67 15.20
CA ARG A 295 6.97 16.21 15.25
C ARG A 295 5.53 15.75 15.03
N HIS A 296 5.31 14.89 14.07
CA HIS A 296 4.05 14.19 13.88
C HIS A 296 4.22 12.75 14.33
N ARG A 297 3.45 12.33 15.31
CA ARG A 297 3.32 10.94 15.76
C ARG A 297 1.94 10.45 15.39
N ARG A 298 1.89 9.27 14.74
CA ARG A 298 0.65 8.57 14.40
C ARG A 298 0.65 7.19 15.01
N SER A 299 -0.47 6.79 15.61
CA SER A 299 -0.76 5.40 15.90
C SER A 299 -1.94 4.91 15.06
N VAL A 300 -1.85 3.68 14.58
CA VAL A 300 -2.92 3.00 13.83
C VAL A 300 -3.19 1.68 14.50
N ARG A 301 -4.43 1.49 14.94
CA ARG A 301 -4.89 0.28 15.63
C ARG A 301 -6.10 -0.29 14.92
N TYR A 302 -6.12 -1.60 14.76
CA TYR A 302 -7.32 -2.31 14.38
C TYR A 302 -7.83 -3.16 15.55
N ASP A 303 -9.11 -3.03 15.84
CA ASP A 303 -9.85 -3.84 16.81
C ASP A 303 -10.82 -4.74 16.04
N ALA A 304 -10.50 -6.03 15.96
CA ALA A 304 -11.31 -6.99 15.21
C ALA A 304 -12.67 -7.25 15.85
N ALA A 305 -12.77 -7.18 17.19
CA ALA A 305 -14.04 -7.37 17.91
C ALA A 305 -14.98 -6.20 17.69
N ALA A 306 -14.46 -4.99 17.70
CA ALA A 306 -15.23 -3.77 17.43
C ALA A 306 -15.36 -3.47 15.92
N ARG A 307 -14.63 -4.19 15.07
CA ARG A 307 -14.58 -4.00 13.60
C ARG A 307 -14.30 -2.54 13.21
N ARG A 308 -13.29 -1.95 13.85
CA ARG A 308 -12.95 -0.54 13.63
C ARG A 308 -11.46 -0.31 13.60
N PHE A 309 -11.08 0.72 12.87
CA PHE A 309 -9.77 1.36 12.97
C PHE A 309 -9.83 2.57 13.89
N GLU A 310 -8.78 2.73 14.66
CA GLU A 310 -8.48 3.89 15.47
C GLU A 310 -7.15 4.47 15.00
N VAL A 311 -7.16 5.73 14.57
CA VAL A 311 -5.97 6.47 14.17
C VAL A 311 -5.84 7.66 15.09
N GLU A 312 -4.73 7.75 15.80
CA GLU A 312 -4.42 8.87 16.69
C GLU A 312 -3.22 9.60 16.13
N ASP A 313 -3.37 10.90 15.94
CA ASP A 313 -2.34 11.82 15.50
C ASP A 313 -2.01 12.80 16.60
N ARG A 314 -0.72 12.95 16.91
CA ARG A 314 -0.22 13.97 17.80
C ARG A 314 0.84 14.79 17.08
N LEU A 315 0.64 16.10 17.07
CA LEU A 315 1.59 17.07 16.55
C LEU A 315 2.19 17.86 17.72
N GLU A 316 3.50 18.03 17.71
CA GLU A 316 4.23 18.80 18.71
C GLU A 316 5.19 19.77 18.01
N GLY A 317 5.12 21.05 18.37
CA GLY A 317 5.98 22.09 17.79
C GLY A 317 5.94 23.37 18.60
N SER A 318 6.89 24.26 18.37
CA SER A 318 6.95 25.58 19.01
C SER A 318 6.43 26.66 18.07
N GLY A 319 5.58 27.55 18.58
CA GLY A 319 4.93 28.60 17.79
C GLY A 319 3.51 28.24 17.37
N GLU A 320 2.94 29.05 16.49
CA GLU A 320 1.64 28.80 15.90
C GLU A 320 1.80 28.02 14.60
N HIS A 321 0.96 27.03 14.41
CA HIS A 321 0.98 26.14 13.25
C HIS A 321 -0.41 25.90 12.72
N VAL A 322 -0.49 25.45 11.46
CA VAL A 322 -1.70 24.97 10.80
C VAL A 322 -1.46 23.53 10.35
N ALA A 323 -2.35 22.63 10.70
CA ALA A 323 -2.31 21.26 10.21
C ALA A 323 -3.52 20.94 9.33
N GLU A 324 -3.27 20.11 8.32
CA GLU A 324 -4.30 19.53 7.46
C GLU A 324 -4.23 18.01 7.56
N TRP A 325 -5.25 17.37 8.14
CA TRP A 325 -5.46 15.93 8.08
C TRP A 325 -6.21 15.58 6.81
N ARG A 326 -5.66 14.71 5.98
CA ARG A 326 -6.25 14.34 4.71
C ARG A 326 -6.65 12.88 4.66
N TRP A 327 -7.86 12.64 4.12
CA TRP A 327 -8.46 11.33 3.98
C TRP A 327 -9.09 11.19 2.60
N HIS A 328 -8.39 10.55 1.67
CA HIS A 328 -8.83 10.35 0.29
C HIS A 328 -9.81 9.18 0.24
N ALA A 329 -11.08 9.50 0.01
CA ALA A 329 -12.12 8.50 -0.15
C ALA A 329 -11.96 7.70 -1.44
N VAL A 330 -12.36 6.44 -1.41
CA VAL A 330 -12.37 5.60 -2.61
C VAL A 330 -13.23 6.25 -3.72
N PRO A 331 -12.79 6.22 -5.00
CA PRO A 331 -13.54 6.82 -6.11
C PRO A 331 -14.97 6.27 -6.22
N GLY A 332 -15.90 7.16 -6.60
CA GLY A 332 -17.31 6.81 -6.75
C GLY A 332 -18.07 6.61 -5.43
N CYS A 333 -17.39 6.73 -4.30
CA CYS A 333 -18.01 6.61 -2.99
C CYS A 333 -18.65 7.95 -2.57
N PRO A 334 -19.94 7.98 -2.18
CA PRO A 334 -20.55 9.18 -1.64
C PRO A 334 -19.93 9.53 -0.28
N VAL A 335 -19.62 10.81 -0.11
CA VAL A 335 -19.12 11.38 1.14
C VAL A 335 -20.11 12.41 1.65
N GLU A 336 -20.64 12.17 2.85
CA GLU A 336 -21.60 13.06 3.52
C GLU A 336 -20.97 13.55 4.83
N LEU A 337 -20.78 14.86 4.94
CA LEU A 337 -20.27 15.50 6.14
C LEU A 337 -21.41 15.74 7.12
N LEU A 338 -21.23 15.30 8.36
CA LEU A 338 -22.09 15.51 9.51
C LEU A 338 -21.34 16.40 10.51
N GLU A 339 -21.93 16.72 11.66
CA GLU A 339 -21.31 17.67 12.62
C GLU A 339 -19.87 17.28 13.02
N ASN A 340 -19.69 16.11 13.65
CA ASN A 340 -18.36 15.57 14.04
C ASN A 340 -18.09 14.20 13.43
N GLN A 341 -18.71 13.92 12.30
CA GLN A 341 -18.63 12.65 11.61
C GLN A 341 -18.70 12.85 10.10
N ALA A 342 -18.25 11.88 9.36
CA ALA A 342 -18.48 11.78 7.93
C ALA A 342 -18.90 10.35 7.58
N ARG A 343 -19.91 10.24 6.72
CA ARG A 343 -20.24 8.96 6.11
C ARG A 343 -19.46 8.81 4.81
N VAL A 344 -18.71 7.73 4.68
CA VAL A 344 -17.95 7.39 3.48
C VAL A 344 -18.46 6.03 2.99
N GLY A 345 -19.42 6.05 2.08
CA GLY A 345 -20.17 4.86 1.70
C GLY A 345 -20.89 4.20 2.89
N GLU A 346 -20.50 2.97 3.21
CA GLU A 346 -21.05 2.23 4.37
C GLU A 346 -20.26 2.49 5.66
N ALA A 347 -19.09 3.09 5.58
CA ALA A 347 -18.27 3.40 6.74
C ALA A 347 -18.68 4.73 7.37
N LEU A 348 -18.54 4.80 8.68
CA LEU A 348 -18.65 6.01 9.47
C LEU A 348 -17.27 6.38 10.00
N MET A 349 -16.80 7.56 9.65
CA MET A 349 -15.65 8.20 10.23
C MET A 349 -16.12 9.20 11.29
N SER A 350 -15.60 9.14 12.50
CA SER A 350 -15.79 10.15 13.52
C SER A 350 -14.43 10.65 14.02
N TRP A 351 -14.38 11.90 14.46
CA TRP A 351 -13.17 12.50 14.99
C TRP A 351 -13.44 13.29 16.26
N SER A 352 -12.39 13.38 17.07
CA SER A 352 -12.30 14.28 18.22
C SER A 352 -10.90 14.86 18.27
N ALA A 353 -10.77 16.09 18.73
CA ALA A 353 -9.47 16.75 18.92
C ALA A 353 -9.52 17.66 20.16
N ASP A 354 -8.33 17.99 20.68
CA ASP A 354 -8.18 18.94 21.79
C ASP A 354 -8.14 20.42 21.33
N ALA A 355 -8.30 20.65 20.01
CA ALA A 355 -8.49 21.96 19.39
C ALA A 355 -9.64 21.91 18.37
N PRO A 356 -10.23 23.06 18.01
CA PRO A 356 -11.30 23.14 17.00
C PRO A 356 -10.82 22.63 15.64
N VAL A 357 -11.56 21.67 15.04
CA VAL A 357 -11.29 21.13 13.73
C VAL A 357 -12.36 21.61 12.76
N GLU A 358 -11.96 22.26 11.68
CA GLU A 358 -12.83 22.58 10.56
C GLU A 358 -12.69 21.49 9.49
N MET A 359 -13.67 20.58 9.39
CA MET A 359 -13.67 19.51 8.39
C MET A 359 -14.39 19.94 7.13
N ARG A 360 -13.79 19.68 5.97
CA ARG A 360 -14.35 19.97 4.64
C ARG A 360 -14.26 18.75 3.74
N VAL A 361 -15.14 18.67 2.76
CA VAL A 361 -15.03 17.74 1.63
C VAL A 361 -14.59 18.53 0.43
N GLU A 362 -13.47 18.15 -0.16
CA GLU A 362 -12.89 18.81 -1.33
C GLU A 362 -12.87 17.83 -2.52
N PRO A 363 -13.01 18.35 -3.77
CA PRO A 363 -12.82 17.52 -4.95
C PRO A 363 -11.36 17.05 -5.05
N ALA A 364 -11.19 15.80 -5.41
CA ALA A 364 -9.92 15.16 -5.63
C ALA A 364 -9.95 14.31 -6.89
N ARG A 365 -8.81 13.75 -7.27
CA ARG A 365 -8.69 12.78 -8.37
C ARG A 365 -7.93 11.56 -7.87
N HIS A 366 -8.25 10.41 -8.41
CA HIS A 366 -7.59 9.13 -8.14
C HIS A 366 -7.15 8.50 -9.45
N ALA A 367 -5.89 8.05 -9.53
CA ALA A 367 -5.36 7.36 -10.70
C ALA A 367 -5.77 5.89 -10.66
N ARG A 368 -6.54 5.45 -11.66
CA ARG A 368 -6.80 4.01 -11.88
C ARG A 368 -5.61 3.31 -12.52
N GLY A 369 -4.69 4.09 -13.06
CA GLY A 369 -3.45 3.69 -13.68
C GLY A 369 -2.76 4.88 -14.32
N TYR A 370 -1.60 4.66 -14.92
CA TYR A 370 -0.82 5.72 -15.57
C TYR A 370 -1.61 6.37 -16.71
N GLY A 371 -1.76 7.69 -16.64
CA GLY A 371 -2.51 8.49 -17.61
C GLY A 371 -4.04 8.41 -17.48
N ASP A 372 -4.57 7.66 -16.51
CA ASP A 372 -6.00 7.45 -16.32
C ASP A 372 -6.42 7.80 -14.89
N ALA A 373 -7.19 8.86 -14.73
CA ALA A 373 -7.68 9.29 -13.43
C ALA A 373 -9.19 9.60 -13.45
N VAL A 374 -9.83 9.31 -12.35
CA VAL A 374 -11.25 9.56 -12.10
C VAL A 374 -11.44 10.55 -10.97
N GLU A 375 -12.60 11.16 -10.92
CA GLU A 375 -12.97 12.04 -9.81
C GLU A 375 -13.18 11.27 -8.52
N ALA A 376 -12.77 11.89 -7.43
CA ALA A 376 -12.89 11.39 -6.07
C ALA A 376 -13.11 12.55 -5.10
N ASN A 377 -13.26 12.24 -3.83
CA ASN A 377 -13.36 13.23 -2.76
C ASN A 377 -12.24 13.02 -1.74
N VAL A 378 -11.83 14.11 -1.09
CA VAL A 378 -10.94 14.10 0.06
C VAL A 378 -11.61 14.85 1.20
N LEU A 379 -11.60 14.25 2.40
CA LEU A 379 -11.92 14.96 3.63
C LEU A 379 -10.65 15.63 4.14
N VAL A 380 -10.75 16.93 4.44
CA VAL A 380 -9.63 17.73 4.93
C VAL A 380 -10.03 18.40 6.24
N GLY A 381 -9.36 18.03 7.32
CA GLY A 381 -9.53 18.66 8.63
C GLY A 381 -8.46 19.72 8.84
N HIS A 382 -8.87 20.97 9.00
CA HIS A 382 -7.98 22.11 9.31
C HIS A 382 -7.98 22.40 10.80
N VAL A 383 -6.79 22.53 11.38
CA VAL A 383 -6.61 22.88 12.79
C VAL A 383 -5.50 23.91 12.92
N ARG A 384 -5.76 24.97 13.72
CA ARG A 384 -4.73 25.91 14.20
C ARG A 384 -4.37 25.55 15.62
N TRP A 385 -3.08 25.49 15.90
CA TRP A 385 -2.62 25.03 17.20
C TRP A 385 -1.29 25.68 17.60
N GLN A 386 -0.98 25.61 18.91
CA GLN A 386 0.28 26.04 19.50
C GLN A 386 0.73 25.00 20.54
N GLY A 387 2.01 24.67 20.55
CA GLY A 387 2.57 23.67 21.46
C GLY A 387 2.28 22.23 21.01
N SER A 388 1.11 21.70 21.31
CA SER A 388 0.70 20.36 20.86
C SER A 388 -0.78 20.34 20.50
N VAL A 389 -1.15 19.40 19.59
CA VAL A 389 -2.53 19.06 19.28
C VAL A 389 -2.64 17.55 19.05
N GLU A 390 -3.72 16.98 19.56
CA GLU A 390 -4.09 15.58 19.34
C GLU A 390 -5.40 15.49 18.57
N MET A 391 -5.45 14.57 17.58
CA MET A 391 -6.67 14.20 16.89
C MET A 391 -6.82 12.69 16.89
N LYS A 392 -7.98 12.23 17.31
CA LYS A 392 -8.38 10.83 17.26
C LYS A 392 -9.44 10.65 16.18
N THR A 393 -9.19 9.74 15.25
CA THR A 393 -10.11 9.35 14.17
C THR A 393 -10.52 7.90 14.38
N LEU A 394 -11.83 7.65 14.37
CA LEU A 394 -12.38 6.29 14.38
C LEU A 394 -13.06 6.04 13.03
N VAL A 395 -12.78 4.89 12.44
CA VAL A 395 -13.40 4.43 11.18
C VAL A 395 -14.03 3.07 11.44
N GLU A 396 -15.35 2.98 11.33
CA GLU A 396 -16.13 1.79 11.64
C GLU A 396 -17.22 1.54 10.60
N VAL A 397 -17.69 0.29 10.47
CA VAL A 397 -18.93 -0.02 9.77
C VAL A 397 -19.99 -0.28 10.82
N ARG A 398 -21.00 0.58 10.90
CA ARG A 398 -22.15 0.31 11.76
C ARG A 398 -22.93 -0.85 11.17
N GLY A 399 -23.13 -1.92 11.96
CA GLY A 399 -24.08 -2.96 11.63
C GLY A 399 -25.43 -2.30 11.31
N ARG A 400 -26.14 -2.77 10.29
CA ARG A 400 -27.55 -2.37 10.08
C ARG A 400 -28.25 -2.59 11.40
N ALA A 401 -28.50 -1.51 12.15
CA ALA A 401 -29.47 -1.56 13.25
C ALA A 401 -30.73 -2.15 12.63
N SER A 402 -31.20 -3.28 13.16
CA SER A 402 -32.49 -3.81 12.80
C SER A 402 -33.46 -2.65 12.99
N LEU A 403 -34.00 -2.15 11.90
CA LEU A 403 -35.20 -1.32 11.94
C LEU A 403 -36.28 -2.22 12.53
N ILE A 404 -36.38 -2.27 13.84
CA ILE A 404 -37.59 -2.73 14.52
C ILE A 404 -38.60 -1.65 14.18
N PRO A 405 -39.66 -1.94 13.40
CA PRO A 405 -40.74 -0.98 13.18
C PRO A 405 -41.26 -0.69 14.57
N SER A 406 -41.25 0.58 14.98
CA SER A 406 -42.00 1.01 16.17
C SER A 406 -43.44 0.51 16.00
N ALA A 407 -43.82 -0.41 16.87
CA ALA A 407 -45.20 -0.90 16.92
C ALA A 407 -46.16 0.29 16.95
N GLY A 408 -46.88 0.46 15.86
CA GLY A 408 -47.88 1.49 15.73
C GLY A 408 -48.90 1.35 16.87
N SER A 409 -49.07 2.40 17.63
CA SER A 409 -50.18 2.58 18.57
C SER A 409 -51.50 2.41 17.83
N HIS A 410 -52.17 1.28 18.05
CA HIS A 410 -53.54 1.08 17.62
C HIS A 410 -54.42 2.08 18.36
N MET A 411 -54.90 3.08 17.65
CA MET A 411 -55.95 3.97 18.08
C MET A 411 -57.29 3.21 18.00
N VAL A 412 -57.76 2.77 19.14
CA VAL A 412 -59.11 2.20 19.27
C VAL A 412 -60.11 3.32 19.06
N ILE A 413 -60.81 3.33 17.92
CA ILE A 413 -62.04 4.17 17.72
C ILE A 413 -63.16 3.40 18.31
N ALA A 414 -63.62 3.87 19.48
CA ALA A 414 -64.93 3.47 20.06
C ALA A 414 -66.02 4.04 19.18
N ARG A 415 -66.83 3.19 18.55
CA ARG A 415 -68.15 3.58 18.00
C ARG A 415 -69.13 3.50 19.11
N GLY A 416 -69.64 4.66 19.51
CA GLY A 416 -70.83 4.78 20.37
C GLY A 416 -72.09 4.88 19.53
N GLY A 417 -73.21 4.31 20.03
CA GLY A 417 -74.60 4.59 19.74
C GLY A 417 -75.19 3.77 18.65
#